data_714a735a0c2813d76e8b9f0b3a0dd2c8
#
_entry.id   714a735a0c2813d76e8b9f0b3a0dd2c8
#
_cell.length_a   1.000
_cell.length_b   1.000
_cell.length_c   1.000
_cell.angle_alpha   90.00
_cell.angle_beta   90.00
_cell.angle_gamma   90.00
#
_symmetry.space_group_name_H-M   'P 1'
#
loop_
_entity.id
_entity.type
_entity.pdbx_description
1 polymer ?
#
loop_
_entity_poly.entity_id
_entity_poly.type
_entity_poly.pdbx_seq_one_letter_code
_entity_poly.pdbx_strand_id
1 'polypeptide(L)'
;NTADKETEKVRLMVWSPSEDQSKDSGEWLQTMCNNFAKEHPEWDITFVYGVADEATAADQVAQDPEASADVFLYANDRITSLTDADAVAKFGGKYKEEIESTNSEELLDSLTVDGELYGVPFTTNTWYMFYDKSVFSEEDVKNLDTMLEKGTVSFPFTNSWYLPAFYLGNGCTLFGDGTDESKGVDFAGEKAVEATNYAIDLAANPNFKIDADGSGLAGLRDGSVKAMFTGSWDANAIKEALGENMAVSSLPTYTINGQEKQMLAYAGSKAIGVNAHSECMEQAVALAVYLGGSDAQR
;
A
#
# COMPACT_ATOMS: atom_id res chain seq x y z
N ASN A 1 36.36 26.98 -26.31
CA ASN A 1 35.15 27.68 -25.88
C ASN A 1 34.20 26.67 -25.29
N THR A 2 34.38 26.32 -24.04
CA THR A 2 33.32 25.75 -23.19
C THR A 2 32.43 26.93 -22.82
N ALA A 3 31.31 27.07 -23.53
CA ALA A 3 30.23 27.91 -23.06
C ALA A 3 29.77 27.30 -21.73
N ASP A 4 29.88 28.03 -20.62
CA ASP A 4 29.22 27.71 -19.37
C ASP A 4 27.73 27.60 -19.74
N LYS A 5 27.19 26.37 -19.79
CA LYS A 5 25.74 26.17 -19.82
C LYS A 5 25.25 26.69 -18.49
N GLU A 6 24.54 27.81 -18.52
CA GLU A 6 23.82 28.31 -17.35
C GLU A 6 22.93 27.18 -16.83
N THR A 7 23.12 26.75 -15.60
CA THR A 7 22.27 25.75 -14.96
C THR A 7 20.88 26.33 -14.76
N GLU A 8 19.87 25.58 -15.15
CA GLU A 8 18.48 25.98 -14.97
C GLU A 8 18.11 25.87 -13.50
N LYS A 9 17.61 26.97 -12.92
CA LYS A 9 17.10 26.97 -11.54
C LYS A 9 15.71 26.41 -11.49
N VAL A 10 15.53 25.37 -10.68
CA VAL A 10 14.30 24.61 -10.56
C VAL A 10 13.87 24.51 -9.08
N ARG A 11 12.62 24.76 -8.79
CA ARG A 11 12.04 24.54 -7.47
C ARG A 11 11.00 23.43 -7.58
N LEU A 12 11.20 22.32 -6.87
CA LEU A 12 10.28 21.18 -6.82
C LEU A 12 9.72 21.01 -5.41
N MET A 13 8.41 21.08 -5.28
CA MET A 13 7.69 20.69 -4.06
C MET A 13 7.30 19.22 -4.15
N VAL A 14 7.67 18.45 -3.13
CA VAL A 14 7.44 17.00 -3.08
C VAL A 14 6.71 16.64 -1.79
N TRP A 15 5.58 15.95 -1.91
CA TRP A 15 4.80 15.48 -0.78
C TRP A 15 4.86 13.96 -0.65
N SER A 16 5.12 13.49 0.57
CA SER A 16 5.05 12.08 0.93
C SER A 16 4.61 11.92 2.39
N PRO A 17 4.23 10.70 2.83
CA PRO A 17 4.03 10.42 4.24
C PRO A 17 5.26 10.71 5.10
N SER A 18 5.02 10.85 6.41
CA SER A 18 6.07 11.18 7.38
C SER A 18 7.14 10.10 7.50
N GLU A 19 6.77 8.84 7.34
CA GLU A 19 7.72 7.71 7.38
C GLU A 19 8.81 7.81 6.31
N ASP A 20 8.48 8.28 5.11
CA ASP A 20 9.44 8.43 4.01
C ASP A 20 10.47 9.54 4.26
N GLN A 21 10.16 10.45 5.19
CA GLN A 21 10.94 11.64 5.49
C GLN A 21 11.63 11.59 6.85
N SER A 22 11.30 10.58 7.68
CA SER A 22 11.79 10.51 9.05
C SER A 22 13.25 10.03 9.12
N LYS A 23 13.98 10.47 10.14
CA LYS A 23 15.35 10.02 10.43
C LYS A 23 15.40 8.54 10.75
N ASP A 24 14.38 8.01 11.40
CA ASP A 24 14.30 6.60 11.79
C ASP A 24 14.16 5.69 10.57
N SER A 25 13.63 6.20 9.46
CA SER A 25 13.53 5.53 8.15
C SER A 25 14.63 5.96 7.16
N GLY A 26 15.71 6.60 7.65
CA GLY A 26 16.86 7.00 6.83
C GLY A 26 16.63 8.22 5.94
N GLU A 27 15.60 9.02 6.17
CA GLU A 27 15.25 10.21 5.36
C GLU A 27 15.22 9.85 3.86
N TRP A 28 14.50 8.76 3.54
CA TRP A 28 14.49 8.17 2.20
C TRP A 28 14.19 9.20 1.11
N LEU A 29 13.13 9.99 1.25
CA LEU A 29 12.73 10.96 0.23
C LEU A 29 13.82 12.00 -0.04
N GLN A 30 14.38 12.60 1.02
CA GLN A 30 15.43 13.61 0.91
C GLN A 30 16.69 13.02 0.28
N THR A 31 17.03 11.79 0.68
CA THR A 31 18.19 11.07 0.15
C THR A 31 18.05 10.81 -1.34
N MET A 32 16.87 10.31 -1.77
CA MET A 32 16.62 10.02 -3.19
C MET A 32 16.53 11.30 -4.02
N CYS A 33 15.88 12.34 -3.55
CA CYS A 33 15.85 13.63 -4.23
C CYS A 33 17.26 14.23 -4.40
N ASN A 34 18.10 14.15 -3.38
CA ASN A 34 19.49 14.59 -3.46
C ASN A 34 20.33 13.76 -4.44
N ASN A 35 20.09 12.45 -4.55
CA ASN A 35 20.76 11.60 -5.53
C ASN A 35 20.30 11.93 -6.95
N PHE A 36 19.00 12.11 -7.14
CA PHE A 36 18.44 12.59 -8.41
C PHE A 36 19.11 13.90 -8.88
N ALA A 37 19.22 14.87 -7.99
CA ALA A 37 19.88 16.15 -8.34
C ALA A 37 21.34 15.99 -8.73
N LYS A 38 22.07 15.03 -8.15
CA LYS A 38 23.46 14.73 -8.55
C LYS A 38 23.56 14.12 -9.96
N GLU A 39 22.55 13.35 -10.37
CA GLU A 39 22.47 12.76 -11.70
C GLU A 39 22.06 13.76 -12.77
N HIS A 40 21.51 14.92 -12.36
CA HIS A 40 21.05 16.01 -13.22
C HIS A 40 21.78 17.33 -12.97
N PRO A 41 23.11 17.40 -13.24
CA PRO A 41 23.89 18.60 -12.99
C PRO A 41 23.50 19.80 -13.88
N GLU A 42 22.69 19.59 -14.90
CA GLU A 42 22.09 20.64 -15.74
C GLU A 42 21.02 21.45 -15.03
N TRP A 43 20.47 20.94 -13.91
CA TRP A 43 19.45 21.59 -13.09
C TRP A 43 20.00 21.94 -11.71
N ASP A 44 19.79 23.18 -11.29
CA ASP A 44 20.04 23.64 -9.92
C ASP A 44 18.74 23.54 -9.13
N ILE A 45 18.49 22.35 -8.54
CA ILE A 45 17.19 22.00 -7.94
C ILE A 45 17.16 22.38 -6.46
N THR A 46 16.14 23.15 -6.08
CA THR A 46 15.75 23.37 -4.69
C THR A 46 14.51 22.53 -4.40
N PHE A 47 14.61 21.56 -3.48
CA PHE A 47 13.48 20.78 -3.03
C PHE A 47 12.78 21.42 -1.86
N VAL A 48 11.44 21.37 -1.86
CA VAL A 48 10.57 21.76 -0.75
C VAL A 48 9.72 20.57 -0.39
N TYR A 49 9.91 20.05 0.81
CA TYR A 49 9.22 18.85 1.27
C TYR A 49 7.99 19.20 2.09
N GLY A 50 6.89 18.49 1.84
CA GLY A 50 5.68 18.54 2.64
C GLY A 50 5.29 17.14 3.11
N VAL A 51 4.65 17.05 4.26
CA VAL A 51 4.15 15.79 4.82
C VAL A 51 2.65 15.70 4.56
N ALA A 52 2.25 14.68 3.82
CA ALA A 52 0.86 14.32 3.60
C ALA A 52 0.77 12.81 3.35
N ASP A 53 -0.21 12.14 3.97
CA ASP A 53 -0.53 10.77 3.59
C ASP A 53 -1.12 10.73 2.17
N GLU A 54 -1.13 9.54 1.57
CA GLU A 54 -1.45 9.37 0.15
C GLU A 54 -2.89 9.77 -0.21
N ALA A 55 -3.84 9.59 0.70
CA ALA A 55 -5.22 9.98 0.47
C ALA A 55 -5.37 11.51 0.60
N THR A 56 -4.81 12.08 1.66
CA THR A 56 -4.82 13.53 1.92
C THR A 56 -4.11 14.31 0.81
N ALA A 57 -2.96 13.82 0.33
CA ALA A 57 -2.22 14.44 -0.77
C ALA A 57 -3.08 14.48 -2.04
N ALA A 58 -3.71 13.37 -2.42
CA ALA A 58 -4.58 13.31 -3.59
C ALA A 58 -5.76 14.28 -3.48
N ASP A 59 -6.42 14.32 -2.32
CA ASP A 59 -7.58 15.19 -2.09
C ASP A 59 -7.18 16.68 -2.17
N GLN A 60 -6.03 17.07 -1.62
CA GLN A 60 -5.52 18.43 -1.69
C GLN A 60 -5.14 18.83 -3.12
N VAL A 61 -4.44 17.94 -3.84
CA VAL A 61 -4.06 18.19 -5.24
C VAL A 61 -5.31 18.31 -6.13
N ALA A 62 -6.32 17.46 -5.94
CA ALA A 62 -7.58 17.54 -6.69
C ALA A 62 -8.36 18.83 -6.39
N GLN A 63 -8.29 19.32 -5.13
CA GLN A 63 -9.01 20.52 -4.71
C GLN A 63 -8.34 21.83 -5.15
N ASP A 64 -7.01 21.90 -5.07
CA ASP A 64 -6.23 23.10 -5.40
C ASP A 64 -4.85 22.70 -5.97
N PRO A 65 -4.79 22.31 -7.25
CA PRO A 65 -3.54 21.87 -7.86
C PRO A 65 -2.48 22.99 -7.94
N GLU A 66 -2.89 24.26 -8.08
CA GLU A 66 -1.93 25.38 -8.18
C GLU A 66 -1.18 25.64 -6.88
N ALA A 67 -1.79 25.33 -5.73
CA ALA A 67 -1.16 25.48 -4.40
C ALA A 67 -0.52 24.17 -3.89
N SER A 68 -0.54 23.09 -4.69
CA SER A 68 -0.11 21.77 -4.29
C SER A 68 1.28 21.41 -4.80
N ALA A 69 1.82 20.27 -4.32
CA ALA A 69 3.13 19.77 -4.70
C ALA A 69 3.23 19.47 -6.21
N ASP A 70 4.44 19.61 -6.76
CA ASP A 70 4.77 19.20 -8.13
C ASP A 70 4.78 17.69 -8.30
N VAL A 71 5.29 16.98 -7.28
CA VAL A 71 5.35 15.52 -7.20
C VAL A 71 4.77 15.08 -5.87
N PHE A 72 3.91 14.09 -5.90
CA PHE A 72 3.22 13.61 -4.69
C PHE A 72 2.95 12.12 -4.75
N LEU A 73 2.98 11.46 -3.59
CA LEU A 73 2.54 10.09 -3.42
C LEU A 73 1.03 10.06 -3.21
N TYR A 74 0.34 9.13 -3.89
CA TYR A 74 -1.09 8.95 -3.75
C TYR A 74 -1.51 7.48 -3.77
N ALA A 75 -2.64 7.16 -3.15
CA ALA A 75 -3.25 5.85 -3.21
C ALA A 75 -4.00 5.68 -4.55
N ASN A 76 -3.87 4.52 -5.20
CA ASN A 76 -4.42 4.29 -6.54
C ASN A 76 -5.94 4.43 -6.62
N ASP A 77 -6.67 4.22 -5.52
CA ASP A 77 -8.13 4.44 -5.43
C ASP A 77 -8.55 5.92 -5.52
N ARG A 78 -7.58 6.84 -5.50
CA ARG A 78 -7.81 8.29 -5.68
C ARG A 78 -7.61 8.77 -7.10
N ILE A 79 -7.24 7.90 -8.02
CA ILE A 79 -6.89 8.29 -9.40
C ILE A 79 -8.05 8.98 -10.12
N THR A 80 -9.28 8.49 -9.96
CA THR A 80 -10.47 9.07 -10.60
C THR A 80 -10.71 10.50 -10.13
N SER A 81 -10.59 10.78 -8.82
CA SER A 81 -10.77 12.14 -8.33
C SER A 81 -9.69 13.10 -8.84
N LEU A 82 -8.47 12.63 -9.03
CA LEU A 82 -7.37 13.42 -9.59
C LEU A 82 -7.56 13.70 -11.08
N THR A 83 -8.00 12.71 -11.86
CA THR A 83 -8.24 12.86 -13.29
C THR A 83 -9.49 13.70 -13.57
N ASP A 84 -10.57 13.53 -12.81
CA ASP A 84 -11.80 14.34 -12.96
C ASP A 84 -11.56 15.83 -12.66
N ALA A 85 -10.57 16.12 -11.80
CA ALA A 85 -10.16 17.49 -11.50
C ALA A 85 -9.10 18.06 -12.46
N ASP A 86 -8.66 17.32 -13.47
CA ASP A 86 -7.52 17.67 -14.34
C ASP A 86 -6.26 18.03 -13.53
N ALA A 87 -6.06 17.40 -12.36
CA ALA A 87 -5.04 17.78 -11.39
C ALA A 87 -3.75 16.95 -11.49
N VAL A 88 -3.79 15.80 -12.15
CA VAL A 88 -2.65 14.90 -12.33
C VAL A 88 -2.25 14.79 -13.80
N ALA A 89 -0.96 14.86 -14.07
CA ALA A 89 -0.40 14.76 -15.40
C ALA A 89 -0.30 13.31 -15.88
N LYS A 90 -0.57 13.09 -17.16
CA LYS A 90 -0.33 11.80 -17.79
C LYS A 90 1.14 11.63 -18.19
N PHE A 91 1.64 10.41 -18.10
CA PHE A 91 2.96 10.04 -18.59
C PHE A 91 2.91 9.64 -20.06
N GLY A 92 3.91 10.07 -20.85
CA GLY A 92 4.01 9.80 -22.28
C GLY A 92 5.43 9.56 -22.74
N GLY A 93 5.60 9.15 -24.01
CA GLY A 93 6.88 8.96 -24.65
C GLY A 93 7.82 8.00 -23.90
N LYS A 94 9.10 8.33 -23.84
CA LYS A 94 10.14 7.51 -23.20
C LYS A 94 9.85 7.16 -21.74
N TYR A 95 9.23 8.06 -20.98
CA TYR A 95 8.91 7.84 -19.57
C TYR A 95 7.79 6.81 -19.38
N LYS A 96 6.76 6.86 -20.24
CA LYS A 96 5.73 5.82 -20.25
C LYS A 96 6.31 4.46 -20.58
N GLU A 97 7.15 4.38 -21.64
CA GLU A 97 7.84 3.13 -22.02
C GLU A 97 8.70 2.57 -20.89
N GLU A 98 9.42 3.41 -20.16
CA GLU A 98 10.24 3.02 -19.02
C GLU A 98 9.38 2.47 -17.87
N ILE A 99 8.30 3.16 -17.51
CA ILE A 99 7.37 2.72 -16.46
C ILE A 99 6.73 1.37 -16.85
N GLU A 100 6.25 1.24 -18.08
CA GLU A 100 5.63 0.00 -18.58
C GLU A 100 6.61 -1.18 -18.63
N SER A 101 7.89 -0.94 -18.91
CA SER A 101 8.92 -1.99 -18.99
C SER A 101 9.33 -2.56 -17.62
N THR A 102 9.08 -1.83 -16.55
CA THR A 102 9.57 -2.15 -15.20
C THR A 102 8.47 -2.56 -14.21
N ASN A 103 7.21 -2.48 -14.60
CA ASN A 103 6.07 -2.76 -13.72
C ASN A 103 5.13 -3.82 -14.33
N SER A 104 4.38 -4.53 -13.48
CA SER A 104 3.38 -5.50 -13.93
C SER A 104 2.16 -4.82 -14.54
N GLU A 105 1.49 -5.53 -15.45
CA GLU A 105 0.26 -5.04 -16.11
C GLU A 105 -0.82 -4.65 -15.09
N GLU A 106 -1.00 -5.43 -14.01
CA GLU A 106 -1.99 -5.16 -12.96
C GLU A 106 -1.74 -3.82 -12.24
N LEU A 107 -0.47 -3.50 -11.96
CA LEU A 107 -0.12 -2.21 -11.36
C LEU A 107 -0.34 -1.05 -12.32
N LEU A 108 0.00 -1.24 -13.59
CA LEU A 108 -0.22 -0.23 -14.63
C LEU A 108 -1.70 0.02 -14.88
N ASP A 109 -2.51 -1.04 -14.93
CA ASP A 109 -3.97 -0.94 -15.11
C ASP A 109 -4.62 -0.14 -13.98
N SER A 110 -4.14 -0.31 -12.74
CA SER A 110 -4.64 0.43 -11.59
C SER A 110 -4.38 1.95 -11.65
N LEU A 111 -3.47 2.38 -12.53
CA LEU A 111 -3.07 3.77 -12.74
C LEU A 111 -3.41 4.30 -14.13
N THR A 112 -4.20 3.53 -14.88
CA THR A 112 -4.61 3.87 -16.25
C THR A 112 -6.09 4.27 -16.26
N VAL A 113 -6.37 5.45 -16.80
CA VAL A 113 -7.73 5.96 -17.01
C VAL A 113 -7.86 6.35 -18.49
N ASP A 114 -8.90 5.86 -19.16
CA ASP A 114 -9.14 6.11 -20.58
C ASP A 114 -7.92 5.83 -21.50
N GLY A 115 -7.14 4.81 -21.15
CA GLY A 115 -5.94 4.40 -21.91
C GLY A 115 -4.68 5.23 -21.65
N GLU A 116 -4.75 6.19 -20.74
CA GLU A 116 -3.62 7.05 -20.37
C GLU A 116 -3.09 6.71 -18.97
N LEU A 117 -1.78 6.70 -18.80
CA LEU A 117 -1.11 6.38 -17.53
C LEU A 117 -0.87 7.65 -16.72
N TYR A 118 -1.36 7.68 -15.45
CA TYR A 118 -1.32 8.86 -14.59
C TYR A 118 -0.44 8.72 -13.35
N GLY A 119 0.34 7.67 -13.25
CA GLY A 119 1.22 7.49 -12.11
C GLY A 119 2.36 6.53 -12.39
N VAL A 120 3.40 6.63 -11.56
CA VAL A 120 4.46 5.63 -11.49
C VAL A 120 4.14 4.70 -10.33
N PRO A 121 3.99 3.39 -10.52
CA PRO A 121 3.82 2.47 -9.42
C PRO A 121 4.96 2.62 -8.41
N PHE A 122 4.62 2.66 -7.11
CA PHE A 122 5.62 2.83 -6.06
C PHE A 122 5.71 1.59 -5.17
N THR A 123 4.64 1.30 -4.42
CA THR A 123 4.58 0.11 -3.57
C THR A 123 3.19 -0.50 -3.63
N THR A 124 3.12 -1.83 -3.46
CA THR A 124 1.87 -2.50 -3.17
C THR A 124 1.52 -2.32 -1.70
N ASN A 125 0.24 -2.15 -1.39
CA ASN A 125 -0.27 -2.03 -0.04
C ASN A 125 -1.27 -3.16 0.20
N THR A 126 -0.84 -4.15 0.98
CA THR A 126 -1.68 -5.26 1.42
C THR A 126 -1.19 -5.76 2.77
N TRP A 127 -1.95 -6.66 3.37
CA TRP A 127 -1.63 -7.29 4.63
C TRP A 127 -1.55 -8.82 4.47
N TYR A 128 -0.84 -9.44 5.39
CA TYR A 128 -0.59 -10.87 5.41
C TYR A 128 -0.42 -11.31 6.87
N MET A 129 0.12 -12.50 7.10
CA MET A 129 0.23 -13.06 8.44
C MET A 129 1.67 -13.16 8.88
N PHE A 130 1.95 -12.66 10.09
CA PHE A 130 3.16 -12.94 10.85
C PHE A 130 2.87 -13.97 11.94
N TYR A 131 3.81 -14.89 12.17
CA TYR A 131 3.63 -15.94 13.17
C TYR A 131 4.93 -16.36 13.84
N ASP A 132 4.79 -16.94 15.02
CA ASP A 132 5.88 -17.58 15.77
C ASP A 132 6.06 -19.01 15.27
N LYS A 133 7.15 -19.27 14.50
CA LYS A 133 7.46 -20.60 13.94
C LYS A 133 7.89 -21.63 14.99
N SER A 134 8.10 -21.23 16.24
CA SER A 134 8.29 -22.17 17.34
C SER A 134 6.97 -22.79 17.82
N VAL A 135 5.83 -22.18 17.46
CA VAL A 135 4.48 -22.62 17.84
C VAL A 135 3.75 -23.25 16.65
N PHE A 136 3.82 -22.62 15.48
CA PHE A 136 3.15 -23.08 14.28
C PHE A 136 4.17 -23.56 13.24
N SER A 137 3.90 -24.71 12.63
CA SER A 137 4.62 -25.19 11.44
C SER A 137 4.09 -24.49 10.17
N GLU A 138 4.84 -24.63 9.07
CA GLU A 138 4.40 -24.17 7.75
C GLU A 138 3.09 -24.82 7.28
N GLU A 139 2.78 -26.02 7.75
CA GLU A 139 1.52 -26.71 7.46
C GLU A 139 0.36 -26.13 8.29
N ASP A 140 0.60 -25.83 9.56
CA ASP A 140 -0.42 -25.30 10.45
C ASP A 140 -0.96 -23.95 9.97
N VAL A 141 -0.08 -23.09 9.45
CA VAL A 141 -0.44 -21.73 9.02
C VAL A 141 -1.22 -21.68 7.71
N LYS A 142 -1.45 -22.81 7.07
CA LYS A 142 -2.28 -22.89 5.86
C LYS A 142 -3.77 -22.77 6.15
N ASN A 143 -4.21 -23.08 7.38
CA ASN A 143 -5.61 -23.06 7.76
C ASN A 143 -5.78 -22.41 9.15
N LEU A 144 -6.63 -21.38 9.22
CA LEU A 144 -6.86 -20.62 10.45
C LEU A 144 -7.48 -21.48 11.57
N ASP A 145 -8.41 -22.36 11.23
CA ASP A 145 -9.07 -23.21 12.24
C ASP A 145 -8.07 -24.17 12.88
N THR A 146 -7.14 -24.72 12.10
CA THR A 146 -6.01 -25.54 12.60
C THR A 146 -5.09 -24.74 13.51
N MET A 147 -4.78 -23.50 13.15
CA MET A 147 -3.96 -22.63 14.00
C MET A 147 -4.62 -22.40 15.37
N LEU A 148 -5.91 -22.14 15.40
CA LEU A 148 -6.68 -21.88 16.62
C LEU A 148 -6.75 -23.10 17.57
N GLU A 149 -6.50 -24.30 17.08
CA GLU A 149 -6.35 -25.50 17.93
C GLU A 149 -4.99 -25.55 18.63
N LYS A 150 -3.97 -24.84 18.12
CA LYS A 150 -2.58 -24.91 18.59
C LYS A 150 -2.10 -23.67 19.34
N GLY A 151 -2.66 -22.51 19.04
CA GLY A 151 -2.20 -21.27 19.62
C GLY A 151 -3.14 -20.10 19.41
N THR A 152 -2.82 -18.99 20.04
CA THR A 152 -3.62 -17.76 19.98
C THR A 152 -3.27 -16.94 18.75
N VAL A 153 -4.28 -16.59 18.00
CA VAL A 153 -4.19 -15.75 16.80
C VAL A 153 -4.91 -14.44 17.04
N SER A 154 -4.28 -13.33 16.72
CA SER A 154 -4.87 -11.98 16.82
C SER A 154 -5.21 -11.46 15.41
N PHE A 155 -6.41 -10.86 15.29
CA PHE A 155 -6.91 -10.37 14.02
C PHE A 155 -7.64 -9.03 14.20
N PRO A 156 -7.44 -8.03 13.31
CA PRO A 156 -8.10 -6.72 13.38
C PRO A 156 -9.58 -6.79 12.99
N PHE A 157 -10.36 -7.46 13.80
CA PHE A 157 -11.74 -7.90 13.52
C PHE A 157 -12.73 -6.75 13.34
N THR A 158 -12.49 -5.61 13.96
CA THR A 158 -13.37 -4.44 13.89
C THR A 158 -12.94 -3.43 12.81
N ASN A 159 -11.95 -3.78 12.02
CA ASN A 159 -11.41 -2.91 10.98
C ASN A 159 -11.90 -3.37 9.59
N SER A 160 -12.52 -2.45 8.86
CA SER A 160 -13.08 -2.72 7.52
C SER A 160 -12.06 -3.05 6.44
N TRP A 161 -10.78 -2.80 6.67
CA TRP A 161 -9.70 -3.22 5.80
C TRP A 161 -9.40 -4.73 5.90
N TYR A 162 -9.69 -5.36 7.04
CA TYR A 162 -9.36 -6.76 7.34
C TYR A 162 -10.59 -7.69 7.34
N LEU A 163 -11.65 -7.32 8.06
CA LEU A 163 -12.82 -8.18 8.25
C LEU A 163 -13.44 -8.71 6.95
N PRO A 164 -13.52 -7.95 5.85
CA PRO A 164 -14.08 -8.43 4.59
C PRO A 164 -13.41 -9.67 4.00
N ALA A 165 -12.20 -10.02 4.44
CA ALA A 165 -11.49 -11.21 3.97
C ALA A 165 -12.31 -12.50 4.08
N PHE A 166 -13.15 -12.63 5.10
CA PHE A 166 -14.03 -13.78 5.30
C PHE A 166 -15.27 -13.74 4.41
N TYR A 167 -15.75 -12.57 4.07
CA TYR A 167 -16.90 -12.38 3.18
C TYR A 167 -16.50 -12.60 1.71
N LEU A 168 -15.41 -11.98 1.29
CA LEU A 168 -14.85 -12.13 -0.05
C LEU A 168 -14.45 -13.58 -0.32
N GLY A 169 -13.79 -14.23 0.64
CA GLY A 169 -13.41 -15.63 0.56
C GLY A 169 -14.61 -16.58 0.43
N ASN A 170 -15.77 -16.23 0.97
CA ASN A 170 -17.00 -17.01 0.85
C ASN A 170 -17.87 -16.57 -0.35
N GLY A 171 -17.32 -15.74 -1.25
CA GLY A 171 -17.95 -15.38 -2.53
C GLY A 171 -18.85 -14.16 -2.50
N CYS A 172 -18.84 -13.35 -1.43
CA CYS A 172 -19.36 -11.99 -1.46
C CYS A 172 -18.46 -11.13 -2.36
N THR A 173 -19.01 -10.06 -2.92
CA THR A 173 -18.27 -9.22 -3.87
C THR A 173 -18.28 -7.76 -3.46
N LEU A 174 -17.21 -7.07 -3.80
CA LEU A 174 -17.09 -5.63 -3.70
C LEU A 174 -16.78 -5.11 -5.11
N PHE A 175 -17.63 -4.22 -5.63
CA PHE A 175 -17.47 -3.64 -6.97
C PHE A 175 -17.37 -4.71 -8.08
N GLY A 176 -18.18 -5.77 -7.98
CA GLY A 176 -18.15 -6.92 -8.87
C GLY A 176 -16.88 -7.75 -8.69
N ASP A 177 -15.99 -7.69 -9.66
CA ASP A 177 -14.64 -8.29 -9.60
C ASP A 177 -13.58 -7.39 -8.93
N GLY A 178 -14.00 -6.26 -8.36
CA GLY A 178 -13.14 -5.27 -7.74
C GLY A 178 -12.84 -4.05 -8.62
N THR A 179 -13.38 -3.99 -9.83
CA THR A 179 -13.06 -2.95 -10.83
C THR A 179 -14.24 -2.07 -11.23
N ASP A 180 -15.47 -2.44 -10.87
CA ASP A 180 -16.70 -1.75 -11.28
C ASP A 180 -17.47 -1.21 -10.08
N GLU A 181 -17.18 0.03 -9.69
CA GLU A 181 -17.84 0.71 -8.56
C GLU A 181 -19.37 0.79 -8.71
N SER A 182 -19.90 0.75 -9.94
CA SER A 182 -21.34 0.79 -10.17
C SER A 182 -22.08 -0.44 -9.62
N LYS A 183 -21.35 -1.55 -9.39
CA LYS A 183 -21.89 -2.77 -8.80
C LYS A 183 -21.94 -2.74 -7.28
N GLY A 184 -21.33 -1.75 -6.65
CA GLY A 184 -21.39 -1.54 -5.21
C GLY A 184 -20.91 -2.73 -4.38
N VAL A 185 -21.45 -2.84 -3.15
CA VAL A 185 -21.12 -3.89 -2.20
C VAL A 185 -22.23 -4.94 -2.21
N ASP A 186 -21.88 -6.20 -2.49
CA ASP A 186 -22.79 -7.36 -2.39
C ASP A 186 -22.31 -8.30 -1.26
N PHE A 187 -22.58 -7.87 -0.03
CA PHE A 187 -22.42 -8.64 1.19
C PHE A 187 -23.79 -9.04 1.74
N ALA A 188 -24.59 -9.73 0.93
CA ALA A 188 -25.95 -10.13 1.22
C ALA A 188 -26.22 -11.60 0.91
N GLY A 189 -27.38 -12.09 1.36
CA GLY A 189 -27.83 -13.45 1.09
C GLY A 189 -27.11 -14.53 1.91
N GLU A 190 -27.22 -15.77 1.46
CA GLU A 190 -26.74 -16.94 2.21
C GLU A 190 -25.22 -16.90 2.46
N LYS A 191 -24.43 -16.49 1.48
CA LYS A 191 -22.96 -16.38 1.59
C LYS A 191 -22.52 -15.42 2.68
N ALA A 192 -23.21 -14.28 2.80
CA ALA A 192 -22.93 -13.30 3.83
C ALA A 192 -23.35 -13.78 5.21
N VAL A 193 -24.48 -14.48 5.31
CA VAL A 193 -24.94 -15.10 6.57
C VAL A 193 -23.96 -16.17 7.04
N GLU A 194 -23.46 -17.02 6.15
CA GLU A 194 -22.46 -18.03 6.47
C GLU A 194 -21.14 -17.39 6.96
N ALA A 195 -20.64 -16.36 6.26
CA ALA A 195 -19.43 -15.62 6.67
C ALA A 195 -19.64 -14.94 8.03
N THR A 196 -20.82 -14.36 8.28
CA THR A 196 -21.17 -13.73 9.55
C THR A 196 -21.20 -14.75 10.68
N ASN A 197 -21.81 -15.91 10.46
CA ASN A 197 -21.83 -16.98 11.46
C ASN A 197 -20.42 -17.48 11.78
N TYR A 198 -19.58 -17.67 10.77
CA TYR A 198 -18.17 -18.01 10.96
C TYR A 198 -17.46 -16.94 11.81
N ALA A 199 -17.67 -15.65 11.51
CA ALA A 199 -17.10 -14.54 12.26
C ALA A 199 -17.57 -14.53 13.73
N ILE A 200 -18.83 -14.86 14.00
CA ILE A 200 -19.37 -15.00 15.37
C ILE A 200 -18.66 -16.14 16.09
N ASP A 201 -18.50 -17.28 15.45
CA ASP A 201 -17.81 -18.44 16.02
C ASP A 201 -16.32 -18.15 16.30
N LEU A 202 -15.66 -17.41 15.42
CA LEU A 202 -14.29 -16.90 15.65
C LEU A 202 -14.22 -16.02 16.88
N ALA A 203 -15.12 -15.04 17.00
CA ALA A 203 -15.15 -14.13 18.14
C ALA A 203 -15.41 -14.85 19.47
N ALA A 204 -16.09 -15.99 19.44
CA ALA A 204 -16.34 -16.84 20.60
C ALA A 204 -15.17 -17.80 20.92
N ASN A 205 -14.22 -17.98 20.01
CA ASN A 205 -13.09 -18.89 20.21
C ASN A 205 -12.07 -18.28 21.21
N PRO A 206 -11.71 -18.98 22.30
CA PRO A 206 -10.81 -18.44 23.32
C PRO A 206 -9.38 -18.18 22.80
N ASN A 207 -8.99 -18.85 21.71
CA ASN A 207 -7.69 -18.68 21.06
C ASN A 207 -7.69 -17.62 19.95
N PHE A 208 -8.84 -17.02 19.67
CA PHE A 208 -8.96 -15.87 18.77
C PHE A 208 -9.02 -14.58 19.57
N LYS A 209 -8.14 -13.63 19.27
CA LYS A 209 -8.11 -12.33 19.94
C LYS A 209 -8.40 -11.22 18.93
N ILE A 210 -9.26 -10.31 19.32
CA ILE A 210 -9.51 -9.11 18.53
C ILE A 210 -8.34 -8.17 18.70
N ASP A 211 -7.67 -7.85 17.58
CA ASP A 211 -6.61 -6.84 17.57
C ASP A 211 -7.25 -5.46 17.52
N ALA A 212 -7.07 -4.72 18.58
CA ALA A 212 -7.51 -3.34 18.70
C ALA A 212 -6.39 -2.54 19.39
N ASP A 213 -6.15 -1.32 18.91
CA ASP A 213 -5.18 -0.39 19.52
C ASP A 213 -3.79 -0.99 19.77
N GLY A 214 -3.31 -1.85 18.84
CA GLY A 214 -2.00 -2.48 18.93
C GLY A 214 -1.90 -3.68 19.88
N SER A 215 -3.03 -4.25 20.30
CA SER A 215 -3.05 -5.38 21.21
C SER A 215 -2.43 -6.66 20.62
N GLY A 216 -2.47 -6.84 19.29
CA GLY A 216 -1.80 -7.96 18.63
C GLY A 216 -0.29 -7.92 18.80
N LEU A 217 0.34 -6.79 18.53
CA LEU A 217 1.79 -6.61 18.72
C LEU A 217 2.20 -6.70 20.18
N ALA A 218 1.42 -6.12 21.09
CA ALA A 218 1.65 -6.25 22.53
C ALA A 218 1.59 -7.73 22.96
N GLY A 219 0.62 -8.48 22.45
CA GLY A 219 0.47 -9.91 22.71
C GLY A 219 1.60 -10.77 22.14
N LEU A 220 2.19 -10.41 21.00
CA LEU A 220 3.40 -11.06 20.50
C LEU A 220 4.59 -10.83 21.45
N ARG A 221 4.72 -9.62 21.98
CA ARG A 221 5.81 -9.26 22.92
C ARG A 221 5.71 -9.99 24.26
N ASP A 222 4.52 -10.12 24.80
CA ASP A 222 4.30 -10.79 26.09
C ASP A 222 4.07 -12.31 25.96
N GLY A 223 3.96 -12.82 24.74
CA GLY A 223 3.77 -14.23 24.44
C GLY A 223 2.33 -14.73 24.53
N SER A 224 1.35 -13.87 24.77
CA SER A 224 -0.09 -14.22 24.80
C SER A 224 -0.71 -14.40 23.41
N VAL A 225 -0.07 -13.86 22.36
CA VAL A 225 -0.43 -14.01 20.95
C VAL A 225 0.72 -14.68 20.21
N LYS A 226 0.43 -15.58 19.29
CA LYS A 226 1.41 -16.36 18.52
C LYS A 226 1.37 -16.11 17.01
N ALA A 227 0.32 -15.45 16.53
CA ALA A 227 0.21 -14.96 15.15
C ALA A 227 -0.67 -13.72 15.10
N MET A 228 -0.38 -12.82 14.16
CA MET A 228 -1.18 -11.64 13.87
C MET A 228 -1.20 -11.30 12.40
N PHE A 229 -2.22 -10.55 12.00
CA PHE A 229 -2.38 -10.09 10.63
C PHE A 229 -2.12 -8.59 10.56
N THR A 230 -1.17 -8.21 9.72
CA THR A 230 -0.78 -6.83 9.47
C THR A 230 0.09 -6.75 8.20
N GLY A 231 0.52 -5.57 7.82
CA GLY A 231 1.41 -5.38 6.68
C GLY A 231 2.88 -5.20 7.07
N SER A 232 3.68 -4.87 6.06
CA SER A 232 5.14 -4.65 6.22
C SER A 232 5.49 -3.51 7.18
N TRP A 233 4.57 -2.59 7.43
CA TRP A 233 4.76 -1.46 8.36
C TRP A 233 5.04 -1.88 9.80
N ASP A 234 4.61 -3.07 10.22
CA ASP A 234 4.89 -3.60 11.56
C ASP A 234 6.05 -4.61 11.59
N ALA A 235 6.67 -4.93 10.45
CA ALA A 235 7.66 -6.02 10.35
C ALA A 235 8.84 -5.85 11.32
N ASN A 236 9.37 -4.63 11.48
CA ASN A 236 10.48 -4.38 12.39
C ASN A 236 10.09 -4.61 13.87
N ALA A 237 8.92 -4.12 14.28
CA ALA A 237 8.43 -4.28 15.62
C ALA A 237 8.11 -5.76 15.95
N ILE A 238 7.61 -6.51 14.97
CA ILE A 238 7.38 -7.95 15.11
C ILE A 238 8.71 -8.71 15.15
N LYS A 239 9.70 -8.31 14.38
CA LYS A 239 11.05 -8.88 14.44
C LYS A 239 11.71 -8.67 15.81
N GLU A 240 11.52 -7.51 16.42
CA GLU A 240 11.96 -7.25 17.79
C GLU A 240 11.25 -8.15 18.81
N ALA A 241 9.94 -8.40 18.61
CA ALA A 241 9.15 -9.23 19.51
C ALA A 241 9.49 -10.72 19.43
N LEU A 242 9.63 -11.26 18.22
CA LEU A 242 9.79 -12.69 17.96
C LEU A 242 11.23 -13.14 17.67
N GLY A 243 12.12 -12.21 17.31
CA GLY A 243 13.51 -12.52 16.97
C GLY A 243 13.61 -13.52 15.81
N GLU A 244 14.40 -14.58 16.02
CA GLU A 244 14.60 -15.65 15.04
C GLU A 244 13.36 -16.53 14.83
N ASN A 245 12.37 -16.45 15.71
CA ASN A 245 11.11 -17.19 15.57
C ASN A 245 10.08 -16.48 14.68
N MET A 246 10.34 -15.25 14.24
CA MET A 246 9.48 -14.57 13.29
C MET A 246 9.45 -15.31 11.96
N ALA A 247 8.24 -15.57 11.47
CA ALA A 247 7.99 -16.05 10.12
C ALA A 247 6.78 -15.31 9.52
N VAL A 248 6.68 -15.38 8.21
CA VAL A 248 5.64 -14.72 7.40
C VAL A 248 4.96 -15.77 6.54
N SER A 249 3.66 -15.66 6.37
CA SER A 249 2.87 -16.50 5.47
C SER A 249 1.87 -15.68 4.69
N SER A 250 1.47 -16.19 3.52
CA SER A 250 0.25 -15.79 2.86
C SER A 250 -0.95 -16.01 3.76
N LEU A 251 -2.10 -15.43 3.40
CA LEU A 251 -3.33 -15.60 4.17
C LEU A 251 -3.77 -17.07 4.17
N PRO A 252 -4.17 -17.60 5.33
CA PRO A 252 -4.65 -18.97 5.45
C PRO A 252 -6.01 -19.16 4.79
N THR A 253 -6.38 -20.41 4.58
CA THR A 253 -7.76 -20.81 4.39
C THR A 253 -8.52 -20.81 5.72
N TYR A 254 -9.83 -20.88 5.66
CA TYR A 254 -10.74 -21.12 6.77
C TYR A 254 -11.88 -22.01 6.31
N THR A 255 -12.60 -22.64 7.22
CA THR A 255 -13.57 -23.69 6.87
C THR A 255 -14.99 -23.26 7.18
N ILE A 256 -15.86 -23.22 6.17
CA ILE A 256 -17.31 -23.01 6.29
C ILE A 256 -18.01 -24.26 5.75
N ASN A 257 -18.89 -24.86 6.56
CA ASN A 257 -19.69 -26.03 6.17
C ASN A 257 -18.84 -27.18 5.59
N GLY A 258 -17.64 -27.41 6.16
CA GLY A 258 -16.72 -28.45 5.71
C GLY A 258 -15.95 -28.14 4.42
N GLN A 259 -16.07 -26.93 3.90
CA GLN A 259 -15.36 -26.48 2.72
C GLN A 259 -14.31 -25.43 3.09
N GLU A 260 -13.09 -25.62 2.61
CA GLU A 260 -12.04 -24.62 2.72
C GLU A 260 -12.34 -23.42 1.82
N LYS A 261 -12.20 -22.24 2.38
CA LYS A 261 -12.32 -20.94 1.72
C LYS A 261 -11.01 -20.18 1.89
N GLN A 262 -10.58 -19.47 0.89
CA GLN A 262 -9.38 -18.65 0.97
C GLN A 262 -9.72 -17.28 1.55
N MET A 263 -9.02 -16.85 2.59
CA MET A 263 -9.07 -15.45 3.02
C MET A 263 -8.54 -14.56 1.89
N LEU A 264 -9.26 -13.49 1.57
CA LEU A 264 -8.89 -12.55 0.52
C LEU A 264 -8.72 -11.14 1.10
N ALA A 265 -7.51 -10.60 1.03
CA ALA A 265 -7.24 -9.23 1.43
C ALA A 265 -7.56 -8.25 0.31
N TYR A 266 -7.91 -7.02 0.69
CA TYR A 266 -7.79 -5.92 -0.25
C TYR A 266 -6.32 -5.71 -0.58
N ALA A 267 -6.05 -5.46 -1.85
CA ALA A 267 -4.75 -4.99 -2.31
C ALA A 267 -4.94 -3.58 -2.86
N GLY A 268 -4.17 -2.65 -2.34
CA GLY A 268 -4.01 -1.33 -2.89
C GLY A 268 -2.61 -1.17 -3.45
N SER A 269 -2.40 -0.14 -4.23
CA SER A 269 -1.07 0.31 -4.62
C SER A 269 -0.92 1.80 -4.33
N LYS A 270 0.31 2.19 -4.03
CA LYS A 270 0.72 3.58 -3.94
C LYS A 270 1.41 3.95 -5.23
N ALA A 271 1.20 5.17 -5.67
CA ALA A 271 1.79 5.69 -6.88
C ALA A 271 2.43 7.06 -6.65
N ILE A 272 3.31 7.42 -7.55
CA ILE A 272 3.89 8.75 -7.61
C ILE A 272 3.22 9.48 -8.77
N GLY A 273 2.56 10.58 -8.44
CA GLY A 273 1.91 11.46 -9.40
C GLY A 273 2.68 12.74 -9.64
N VAL A 274 2.44 13.33 -10.79
CA VAL A 274 2.93 14.66 -11.15
C VAL A 274 1.73 15.59 -11.29
N ASN A 275 1.83 16.76 -10.67
CA ASN A 275 0.80 17.78 -10.75
C ASN A 275 0.70 18.31 -12.19
N ALA A 276 -0.50 18.27 -12.76
CA ALA A 276 -0.73 18.76 -14.14
C ALA A 276 -0.47 20.27 -14.28
N HIS A 277 -0.46 21.02 -13.17
CA HIS A 277 -0.21 22.46 -13.12
C HIS A 277 1.23 22.82 -12.71
N SER A 278 2.15 21.83 -12.66
CA SER A 278 3.55 22.09 -12.33
C SER A 278 4.20 23.01 -13.35
N GLU A 279 4.88 24.05 -12.88
CA GLU A 279 5.69 24.94 -13.73
C GLU A 279 7.00 24.29 -14.19
N CYS A 280 7.42 23.20 -13.51
CA CYS A 280 8.65 22.43 -13.79
C CYS A 280 8.30 21.01 -14.25
N MET A 281 7.44 20.87 -15.24
CA MET A 281 6.87 19.59 -15.69
C MET A 281 7.94 18.57 -16.08
N GLU A 282 8.96 18.95 -16.82
CA GLU A 282 10.03 18.04 -17.26
C GLU A 282 10.77 17.46 -16.06
N GLN A 283 11.16 18.29 -15.11
CA GLN A 283 11.89 17.89 -13.91
C GLN A 283 11.01 17.09 -12.95
N ALA A 284 9.74 17.45 -12.82
CA ALA A 284 8.77 16.74 -11.99
C ALA A 284 8.53 15.32 -12.52
N VAL A 285 8.34 15.17 -13.83
CA VAL A 285 8.16 13.84 -14.47
C VAL A 285 9.43 12.99 -14.31
N ALA A 286 10.61 13.55 -14.56
CA ALA A 286 11.87 12.84 -14.40
C ALA A 286 12.09 12.38 -12.95
N LEU A 287 11.77 13.23 -11.96
CA LEU A 287 11.85 12.87 -10.54
C LEU A 287 10.86 11.76 -10.18
N ALA A 288 9.61 11.84 -10.63
CA ALA A 288 8.61 10.81 -10.35
C ALA A 288 9.04 9.43 -10.87
N VAL A 289 9.57 9.36 -12.10
CA VAL A 289 10.08 8.12 -12.67
C VAL A 289 11.29 7.60 -11.89
N TYR A 290 12.22 8.49 -11.50
CA TYR A 290 13.36 8.12 -10.67
C TYR A 290 12.96 7.53 -9.32
N LEU A 291 12.03 8.18 -8.60
CA LEU A 291 11.56 7.72 -7.29
C LEU A 291 10.85 6.37 -7.35
N GLY A 292 10.15 6.07 -8.45
CA GLY A 292 9.52 4.77 -8.69
C GLY A 292 10.48 3.70 -9.24
N GLY A 293 11.71 4.06 -9.57
CA GLY A 293 12.71 3.17 -10.15
C GLY A 293 13.37 2.25 -9.12
N SER A 294 13.96 1.16 -9.60
CA SER A 294 14.57 0.12 -8.76
C SER A 294 15.69 0.62 -7.85
N ASP A 295 16.43 1.63 -8.27
CA ASP A 295 17.57 2.15 -7.51
C ASP A 295 17.12 3.02 -6.32
N ALA A 296 15.99 3.69 -6.45
CA ALA A 296 15.39 4.45 -5.35
C ALA A 296 14.65 3.55 -4.33
N GLN A 297 14.21 2.37 -4.76
CA GLN A 297 13.43 1.44 -3.92
C GLN A 297 14.29 0.38 -3.19
N ARG A 298 15.59 0.36 -3.40
CA ARG A 298 16.57 -0.52 -2.72
C ARG A 298 17.14 0.13 -1.49
#